data_b41956d52c23a1966e7e865a7500be40
#
_entry.id   b41956d52c23a1966e7e865a7500be40
#
_cell.length_a   1.000
_cell.length_b   1.000
_cell.length_c   1.000
_cell.angle_alpha   90.00
_cell.angle_beta   90.00
_cell.angle_gamma   90.00
#
_symmetry.space_group_name_H-M   'P 1'
#
loop_
_entity.id
_entity.type
_entity.pdbx_description
1 polymer ?
#
loop_
_entity_poly.entity_id
_entity_poly.type
_entity_poly.pdbx_seq_one_letter_code
_entity_poly.pdbx_strand_id
1 'polypeptide(L)'
;MDYELIEELEELMENEQYKEIIDKIHSLDDSDMNIQLVILLAHAYLCLDRYSTAAKILNDFSDLTDDDDITYHFELANCYYGMHKYKSALAEAEKCIEIDENFVDAWLLKCYIYIDKDDDKNFEYASKKAKEIDPDAWETFFGENNDEPVQKYSEDELLCILNHINKYFGKTALIIPPITTSLMPISTVVIAPTKKDNFYKLITVGIGSYKANVPQELEALKLNRFELVAYLPPDTDVFNVDFKNSWICNYMQLLGNMTVYEDTWLGLGHTVSNGDPFSENIGFNGVILDNVHNVNERAYECGLPNGDIVSFYQFIPLYEEEMMFKINNDCESLFQLFKKKFGDGYIGIIDVSRPNLCADNSKKKWAIPRSRLENVLEWSGADGCFATDKIMVENKKVGYMYREKPDNEYDSGWRFLAGDESDEYMNNSENVGIYKLNTVCNYDIDIIDFLESPIGSAFYRNKNGEFVKDYHFRKN
;
A
#
# COMPACT_ATOMS: atom_id res chain seq x y z
N MET A 1 18.70 -32.26 18.96
CA MET A 1 17.87 -31.54 17.97
C MET A 1 16.45 -31.93 18.27
N ASP A 2 15.60 -30.97 18.59
CA ASP A 2 14.21 -31.24 18.93
C ASP A 2 13.42 -31.28 17.60
N TYR A 3 13.30 -32.48 17.03
CA TYR A 3 12.60 -32.70 15.76
C TYR A 3 11.11 -32.33 15.86
N GLU A 4 10.50 -32.50 17.05
CA GLU A 4 9.09 -32.11 17.26
C GLU A 4 8.89 -30.59 17.12
N LEU A 5 9.84 -29.77 17.57
CA LEU A 5 9.78 -28.32 17.43
C LEU A 5 9.89 -27.87 15.97
N ILE A 6 10.80 -28.51 15.19
CA ILE A 6 10.96 -28.15 13.77
C ILE A 6 9.71 -28.52 12.98
N GLU A 7 9.14 -29.72 13.18
CA GLU A 7 7.88 -30.11 12.54
C GLU A 7 6.73 -29.16 12.90
N GLU A 8 6.65 -28.72 14.17
CA GLU A 8 5.65 -27.75 14.60
C GLU A 8 5.84 -26.37 13.92
N LEU A 9 7.08 -25.90 13.78
CA LEU A 9 7.37 -24.62 13.14
C LEU A 9 7.13 -24.69 11.62
N GLU A 10 7.39 -25.81 10.98
CA GLU A 10 7.07 -26.05 9.57
C GLU A 10 5.55 -26.08 9.34
N GLU A 11 4.77 -26.71 10.24
CA GLU A 11 3.30 -26.67 10.19
C GLU A 11 2.76 -25.23 10.36
N LEU A 12 3.35 -24.46 11.28
CA LEU A 12 3.01 -23.04 11.44
C LEU A 12 3.36 -22.21 10.19
N MET A 13 4.46 -22.58 9.49
CA MET A 13 4.85 -21.93 8.24
C MET A 13 3.85 -22.20 7.12
N GLU A 14 3.41 -23.45 6.97
CA GLU A 14 2.38 -23.83 5.99
C GLU A 14 1.03 -23.13 6.25
N ASN A 15 0.73 -22.83 7.51
CA ASN A 15 -0.48 -22.11 7.93
C ASN A 15 -0.30 -20.58 7.97
N GLU A 16 0.81 -20.02 7.45
CA GLU A 16 1.14 -18.60 7.42
C GLU A 16 1.17 -17.90 8.81
N GLN A 17 1.39 -18.70 9.88
CA GLN A 17 1.40 -18.21 11.27
C GLN A 17 2.79 -17.68 11.68
N TYR A 18 3.33 -16.76 10.89
CA TYR A 18 4.71 -16.26 11.01
C TYR A 18 5.03 -15.62 12.37
N LYS A 19 4.06 -14.98 13.01
CA LYS A 19 4.26 -14.37 14.34
C LYS A 19 4.48 -15.44 15.41
N GLU A 20 3.73 -16.53 15.37
CA GLU A 20 3.88 -17.63 16.33
C GLU A 20 5.26 -18.31 16.18
N ILE A 21 5.75 -18.44 14.96
CA ILE A 21 7.11 -18.93 14.68
C ILE A 21 8.14 -18.02 15.34
N ILE A 22 8.02 -16.72 15.15
CA ILE A 22 8.93 -15.72 15.71
C ILE A 22 8.90 -15.78 17.25
N ASP A 23 7.74 -15.82 17.86
CA ASP A 23 7.58 -15.85 19.32
C ASP A 23 8.14 -17.14 19.91
N LYS A 24 7.88 -18.30 19.29
CA LYS A 24 8.42 -19.58 19.72
C LYS A 24 9.95 -19.62 19.66
N ILE A 25 10.54 -19.21 18.55
CA ILE A 25 12.00 -19.20 18.40
C ILE A 25 12.65 -18.21 19.35
N HIS A 26 12.06 -17.01 19.54
CA HIS A 26 12.57 -16.04 20.52
C HIS A 26 12.44 -16.47 21.98
N SER A 27 11.62 -17.48 22.28
CA SER A 27 11.52 -18.05 23.63
C SER A 27 12.61 -19.08 23.94
N LEU A 28 13.42 -19.47 22.95
CA LEU A 28 14.54 -20.41 23.12
C LEU A 28 15.76 -19.70 23.70
N ASP A 29 16.59 -20.46 24.40
CA ASP A 29 17.90 -19.97 24.82
C ASP A 29 18.87 -19.92 23.63
N ASP A 30 19.79 -18.95 23.61
CA ASP A 30 20.78 -18.81 22.51
C ASP A 30 21.60 -20.10 22.27
N SER A 31 21.76 -20.94 23.27
CA SER A 31 22.45 -22.23 23.14
C SER A 31 21.67 -23.29 22.35
N ASP A 32 20.35 -23.09 22.17
CA ASP A 32 19.47 -24.02 21.46
C ASP A 32 19.30 -23.64 20.00
N MET A 33 19.80 -22.47 19.61
CA MET A 33 19.75 -21.98 18.23
C MET A 33 20.64 -22.85 17.32
N ASN A 34 20.09 -23.21 16.17
CA ASN A 34 20.76 -23.88 15.08
C ASN A 34 20.40 -23.26 13.75
N ILE A 35 21.10 -23.63 12.67
CA ILE A 35 20.91 -22.98 11.37
C ILE A 35 19.48 -23.16 10.81
N GLN A 36 18.81 -24.27 11.06
CA GLN A 36 17.43 -24.49 10.60
C GLN A 36 16.46 -23.52 11.29
N LEU A 37 16.58 -23.32 12.61
CA LEU A 37 15.79 -22.36 13.35
C LEU A 37 16.07 -20.91 12.91
N VAL A 38 17.32 -20.60 12.61
CA VAL A 38 17.73 -19.28 12.09
C VAL A 38 17.10 -19.03 10.72
N ILE A 39 17.11 -20.01 9.83
CA ILE A 39 16.49 -19.93 8.50
C ILE A 39 14.98 -19.76 8.62
N LEU A 40 14.29 -20.56 9.44
CA LEU A 40 12.84 -20.44 9.67
C LEU A 40 12.46 -19.08 10.25
N LEU A 41 13.25 -18.58 11.22
CA LEU A 41 13.05 -17.25 11.79
C LEU A 41 13.23 -16.15 10.75
N ALA A 42 14.27 -16.21 9.95
CA ALA A 42 14.54 -15.25 8.90
C ALA A 42 13.44 -15.29 7.83
N HIS A 43 13.00 -16.49 7.44
CA HIS A 43 11.90 -16.66 6.48
C HIS A 43 10.58 -16.08 7.01
N ALA A 44 10.25 -16.32 8.29
CA ALA A 44 9.07 -15.73 8.91
C ALA A 44 9.11 -14.19 8.91
N TYR A 45 10.30 -13.59 9.16
CA TYR A 45 10.47 -12.14 9.03
C TYR A 45 10.39 -11.66 7.57
N LEU A 46 10.88 -12.44 6.62
CA LEU A 46 10.81 -12.14 5.18
C LEU A 46 9.37 -12.12 4.71
N CYS A 47 8.55 -13.10 5.10
CA CYS A 47 7.12 -13.15 4.79
C CYS A 47 6.31 -12.00 5.43
N LEU A 48 6.84 -11.34 6.45
CA LEU A 48 6.28 -10.14 7.05
C LEU A 48 6.89 -8.83 6.50
N ASP A 49 7.56 -8.88 5.34
CA ASP A 49 8.26 -7.75 4.69
C ASP A 49 9.36 -7.09 5.55
N ARG A 50 9.84 -7.80 6.59
CA ARG A 50 10.90 -7.32 7.49
C ARG A 50 12.31 -7.71 7.00
N TYR A 51 12.58 -7.43 5.73
CA TYR A 51 13.80 -7.85 5.02
C TYR A 51 15.10 -7.50 5.73
N SER A 52 15.19 -6.31 6.33
CA SER A 52 16.41 -5.87 7.04
C SER A 52 16.63 -6.64 8.33
N THR A 53 15.57 -7.02 9.03
CA THR A 53 15.62 -7.84 10.26
C THR A 53 16.03 -9.26 9.90
N ALA A 54 15.41 -9.84 8.88
CA ALA A 54 15.74 -11.18 8.38
C ALA A 54 17.22 -11.26 7.95
N ALA A 55 17.69 -10.32 7.14
CA ALA A 55 19.09 -10.26 6.72
C ALA A 55 20.07 -10.11 7.90
N LYS A 56 19.69 -9.33 8.91
CA LYS A 56 20.50 -9.18 10.12
C LYS A 56 20.62 -10.50 10.89
N ILE A 57 19.51 -11.19 11.10
CA ILE A 57 19.47 -12.49 11.78
C ILE A 57 20.38 -13.48 11.06
N LEU A 58 20.22 -13.65 9.74
CA LEU A 58 21.08 -14.53 8.96
C LEU A 58 22.57 -14.18 9.12
N ASN A 59 22.92 -12.89 9.02
CA ASN A 59 24.32 -12.45 9.18
C ASN A 59 24.85 -12.62 10.61
N ASP A 60 24.04 -12.38 11.65
CA ASP A 60 24.44 -12.52 13.05
C ASP A 60 24.74 -14.00 13.42
N PHE A 61 24.13 -14.97 12.72
CA PHE A 61 24.31 -16.40 12.91
C PHE A 61 25.06 -17.09 11.77
N SER A 62 25.77 -16.34 10.94
CA SER A 62 26.53 -16.88 9.80
C SER A 62 27.59 -17.93 10.19
N ASP A 63 28.07 -17.91 11.42
CA ASP A 63 29.01 -18.92 11.94
C ASP A 63 28.37 -20.31 12.15
N LEU A 64 27.03 -20.42 12.09
CA LEU A 64 26.30 -21.67 12.23
C LEU A 64 26.05 -22.38 10.87
N THR A 65 26.34 -21.71 9.77
CA THR A 65 26.14 -22.25 8.41
C THR A 65 27.45 -22.77 7.83
N ASP A 66 27.36 -23.74 6.94
CA ASP A 66 28.46 -24.15 6.08
C ASP A 66 28.46 -23.31 4.80
N ASP A 67 29.63 -23.13 4.17
CA ASP A 67 29.78 -22.31 2.94
C ASP A 67 28.95 -22.84 1.74
N ASP A 68 28.42 -24.04 1.83
CA ASP A 68 27.61 -24.74 0.82
C ASP A 68 26.12 -24.90 1.23
N ASP A 69 25.63 -24.13 2.22
CA ASP A 69 24.22 -24.12 2.59
C ASP A 69 23.40 -23.27 1.60
N ILE A 70 22.79 -23.94 0.64
CA ILE A 70 22.02 -23.30 -0.44
C ILE A 70 20.80 -22.53 0.10
N THR A 71 20.12 -23.05 1.12
CA THR A 71 18.92 -22.44 1.71
C THR A 71 19.28 -21.14 2.41
N TYR A 72 20.38 -21.12 3.17
CA TYR A 72 20.86 -19.90 3.80
C TYR A 72 21.17 -18.79 2.78
N HIS A 73 21.91 -19.12 1.71
CA HIS A 73 22.25 -18.15 0.67
C HIS A 73 21.01 -17.68 -0.08
N PHE A 74 20.04 -18.54 -0.31
CA PHE A 74 18.80 -18.17 -0.99
C PHE A 74 17.94 -17.23 -0.14
N GLU A 75 17.76 -17.49 1.16
CA GLU A 75 17.04 -16.60 2.06
C GLU A 75 17.73 -15.23 2.16
N LEU A 76 19.06 -15.21 2.22
CA LEU A 76 19.82 -13.97 2.24
C LEU A 76 19.68 -13.18 0.92
N ALA A 77 19.64 -13.89 -0.22
CA ALA A 77 19.38 -13.30 -1.53
C ALA A 77 17.99 -12.64 -1.59
N ASN A 78 16.95 -13.32 -1.08
CA ASN A 78 15.59 -12.79 -1.01
C ASN A 78 15.51 -11.55 -0.10
N CYS A 79 16.17 -11.58 1.06
CA CYS A 79 16.27 -10.40 1.93
C CYS A 79 16.90 -9.20 1.22
N TYR A 80 18.00 -9.40 0.52
CA TYR A 80 18.66 -8.33 -0.23
C TYR A 80 17.81 -7.84 -1.41
N TYR A 81 17.06 -8.73 -2.05
CA TYR A 81 16.11 -8.36 -3.11
C TYR A 81 15.01 -7.45 -2.56
N GLY A 82 14.34 -7.85 -1.47
CA GLY A 82 13.31 -7.02 -0.83
C GLY A 82 13.83 -5.66 -0.30
N MET A 83 15.14 -5.58 -0.01
CA MET A 83 15.82 -4.32 0.33
C MET A 83 16.29 -3.52 -0.89
N HIS A 84 15.97 -3.94 -2.12
CA HIS A 84 16.46 -3.38 -3.39
C HIS A 84 18.00 -3.33 -3.52
N LYS A 85 18.71 -4.17 -2.77
CA LYS A 85 20.17 -4.32 -2.83
C LYS A 85 20.56 -5.34 -3.90
N TYR A 86 20.18 -5.09 -5.14
CA TYR A 86 20.27 -6.03 -6.26
C TYR A 86 21.66 -6.62 -6.48
N LYS A 87 22.75 -5.86 -6.23
CA LYS A 87 24.11 -6.42 -6.36
C LYS A 87 24.40 -7.52 -5.32
N SER A 88 23.94 -7.32 -4.10
CA SER A 88 24.11 -8.30 -3.03
C SER A 88 23.19 -9.49 -3.26
N ALA A 89 21.94 -9.27 -3.66
CA ALA A 89 21.00 -10.33 -3.99
C ALA A 89 21.53 -11.22 -5.13
N LEU A 90 22.07 -10.63 -6.22
CA LEU A 90 22.69 -11.37 -7.31
C LEU A 90 23.91 -12.19 -6.84
N ALA A 91 24.72 -11.63 -5.93
CA ALA A 91 25.91 -12.33 -5.42
C ALA A 91 25.53 -13.58 -4.61
N GLU A 92 24.50 -13.48 -3.78
CA GLU A 92 24.02 -14.65 -3.02
C GLU A 92 23.28 -15.66 -3.92
N ALA A 93 22.47 -15.21 -4.87
CA ALA A 93 21.85 -16.09 -5.88
C ALA A 93 22.89 -16.83 -6.74
N GLU A 94 24.03 -16.19 -7.06
CA GLU A 94 25.13 -16.83 -7.77
C GLU A 94 25.79 -17.95 -6.94
N LYS A 95 25.95 -17.75 -5.62
CA LYS A 95 26.44 -18.81 -4.73
C LYS A 95 25.49 -20.02 -4.73
N CYS A 96 24.17 -19.79 -4.69
CA CYS A 96 23.21 -20.90 -4.83
C CYS A 96 23.43 -21.71 -6.12
N ILE A 97 23.68 -21.02 -7.24
CA ILE A 97 23.93 -21.64 -8.54
C ILE A 97 25.30 -22.32 -8.60
N GLU A 98 26.32 -21.82 -7.89
CA GLU A 98 27.62 -22.46 -7.76
C GLU A 98 27.53 -23.76 -6.94
N ILE A 99 26.64 -23.82 -5.94
CA ILE A 99 26.39 -25.01 -5.12
C ILE A 99 25.57 -26.03 -5.91
N ASP A 100 24.46 -25.61 -6.52
CA ASP A 100 23.61 -26.44 -7.38
C ASP A 100 23.18 -25.61 -8.62
N GLU A 101 23.75 -25.96 -9.79
CA GLU A 101 23.42 -25.30 -11.06
C GLU A 101 21.95 -25.48 -11.48
N ASN A 102 21.25 -26.48 -10.92
CA ASN A 102 19.84 -26.79 -11.17
C ASN A 102 18.88 -26.19 -10.12
N PHE A 103 19.37 -25.39 -9.19
CA PHE A 103 18.51 -24.71 -8.22
C PHE A 103 17.70 -23.61 -8.91
N VAL A 104 16.50 -23.96 -9.39
CA VAL A 104 15.66 -23.12 -10.24
C VAL A 104 15.29 -21.80 -9.58
N ASP A 105 15.05 -21.79 -8.25
CA ASP A 105 14.60 -20.60 -7.52
C ASP A 105 15.63 -19.45 -7.59
N ALA A 106 16.92 -19.76 -7.58
CA ALA A 106 17.96 -18.75 -7.77
C ALA A 106 17.93 -18.13 -9.19
N TRP A 107 17.62 -18.93 -10.22
CA TRP A 107 17.46 -18.43 -11.58
C TRP A 107 16.20 -17.56 -11.72
N LEU A 108 15.09 -17.97 -11.06
CA LEU A 108 13.86 -17.20 -11.01
C LEU A 108 14.07 -15.86 -10.30
N LEU A 109 14.76 -15.85 -9.15
CA LEU A 109 15.12 -14.62 -8.43
C LEU A 109 15.99 -13.70 -9.29
N LYS A 110 16.95 -14.23 -10.05
CA LYS A 110 17.73 -13.43 -11.00
C LYS A 110 16.86 -12.83 -12.10
N CYS A 111 15.82 -13.55 -12.55
CA CYS A 111 14.84 -12.98 -13.51
C CYS A 111 14.13 -11.76 -12.92
N TYR A 112 13.62 -11.85 -11.69
CA TYR A 112 12.99 -10.71 -11.01
C TYR A 112 13.94 -9.52 -10.88
N ILE A 113 15.18 -9.76 -10.43
CA ILE A 113 16.18 -8.71 -10.27
C ILE A 113 16.49 -8.03 -11.62
N TYR A 114 16.57 -8.79 -12.72
CA TYR A 114 16.87 -8.23 -14.03
C TYR A 114 15.69 -7.48 -14.64
N ILE A 115 14.45 -7.89 -14.33
CA ILE A 115 13.25 -7.11 -14.67
C ILE A 115 13.29 -5.75 -13.95
N ASP A 116 13.50 -5.73 -12.63
CA ASP A 116 13.57 -4.51 -11.83
C ASP A 116 14.69 -3.55 -12.27
N LYS A 117 15.74 -4.09 -12.93
CA LYS A 117 16.87 -3.32 -13.45
C LYS A 117 16.75 -2.95 -14.93
N ASP A 118 15.65 -3.30 -15.59
CA ASP A 118 15.48 -3.15 -17.04
C ASP A 118 16.65 -3.81 -17.84
N ASP A 119 17.19 -4.95 -17.36
CA ASP A 119 18.31 -5.67 -17.98
C ASP A 119 17.81 -6.85 -18.81
N ASP A 120 17.21 -6.54 -19.95
CA ASP A 120 16.59 -7.53 -20.85
C ASP A 120 17.55 -8.66 -21.25
N LYS A 121 18.83 -8.34 -21.47
CA LYS A 121 19.82 -9.31 -21.90
C LYS A 121 20.09 -10.38 -20.84
N ASN A 122 20.28 -9.96 -19.60
CA ASN A 122 20.53 -10.89 -18.50
C ASN A 122 19.24 -11.60 -18.06
N PHE A 123 18.08 -10.93 -18.20
CA PHE A 123 16.78 -11.58 -18.02
C PHE A 123 16.58 -12.73 -19.02
N GLU A 124 16.83 -12.49 -20.32
CA GLU A 124 16.68 -13.54 -21.36
C GLU A 124 17.56 -14.77 -21.04
N TYR A 125 18.79 -14.52 -20.59
CA TYR A 125 19.70 -15.59 -20.21
C TYR A 125 19.21 -16.37 -18.98
N ALA A 126 18.84 -15.69 -17.90
CA ALA A 126 18.35 -16.31 -16.66
C ALA A 126 17.03 -17.07 -16.91
N SER A 127 16.10 -16.46 -17.65
CA SER A 127 14.83 -17.05 -18.06
C SER A 127 15.01 -18.35 -18.85
N LYS A 128 15.96 -18.34 -19.80
CA LYS A 128 16.29 -19.55 -20.56
C LYS A 128 16.80 -20.66 -19.65
N LYS A 129 17.65 -20.35 -18.67
CA LYS A 129 18.17 -21.28 -17.70
C LYS A 129 17.07 -21.85 -16.81
N ALA A 130 16.22 -21.02 -16.23
CA ALA A 130 15.09 -21.46 -15.42
C ALA A 130 14.17 -22.41 -16.20
N LYS A 131 13.83 -22.04 -17.46
CA LYS A 131 13.02 -22.90 -18.35
C LYS A 131 13.66 -24.23 -18.71
N GLU A 132 15.00 -24.29 -18.85
CA GLU A 132 15.74 -25.52 -19.15
C GLU A 132 15.75 -26.47 -17.94
N ILE A 133 15.74 -25.90 -16.71
CA ILE A 133 15.79 -26.67 -15.45
C ILE A 133 14.38 -27.15 -15.06
N ASP A 134 13.43 -26.21 -14.92
CA ASP A 134 12.06 -26.50 -14.56
C ASP A 134 11.10 -25.59 -15.35
N PRO A 135 10.55 -26.10 -16.47
CA PRO A 135 9.59 -25.36 -17.28
C PRO A 135 8.32 -24.99 -16.51
N ASP A 136 7.82 -25.86 -15.63
CA ASP A 136 6.57 -25.69 -14.89
C ASP A 136 6.73 -24.61 -13.81
N ALA A 137 7.86 -24.60 -13.08
CA ALA A 137 8.18 -23.54 -12.14
C ALA A 137 8.32 -22.18 -12.87
N TRP A 138 9.05 -22.16 -14.02
CA TRP A 138 9.15 -20.94 -14.80
C TRP A 138 7.79 -20.44 -15.32
N GLU A 139 6.92 -21.36 -15.81
CA GLU A 139 5.57 -21.07 -16.28
C GLU A 139 4.70 -20.51 -15.16
N THR A 140 4.84 -20.99 -13.93
CA THR A 140 4.13 -20.50 -12.75
C THR A 140 4.46 -19.04 -12.42
N PHE A 141 5.71 -18.62 -12.56
CA PHE A 141 6.16 -17.29 -12.17
C PHE A 141 6.23 -16.29 -13.34
N PHE A 142 6.55 -16.76 -14.55
CA PHE A 142 6.80 -15.91 -15.72
C PHE A 142 6.04 -16.38 -16.96
N GLY A 143 5.37 -17.54 -16.89
CA GLY A 143 4.46 -17.97 -17.93
C GLY A 143 3.40 -16.91 -18.15
N GLU A 144 3.01 -16.69 -19.38
CA GLU A 144 1.78 -15.95 -19.62
C GLU A 144 0.68 -16.72 -18.86
N ASN A 145 0.04 -16.07 -17.89
CA ASN A 145 -1.18 -16.59 -17.26
C ASN A 145 -2.24 -16.69 -18.36
N ASN A 146 -2.17 -17.80 -19.12
CA ASN A 146 -3.08 -18.07 -20.25
C ASN A 146 -4.51 -18.41 -19.79
N ASP A 147 -4.77 -18.42 -18.48
CA ASP A 147 -6.09 -18.77 -17.94
C ASP A 147 -7.00 -17.55 -17.71
N GLU A 148 -6.45 -16.32 -17.65
CA GLU A 148 -7.29 -15.13 -17.76
C GLU A 148 -6.94 -14.34 -19.01
N PRO A 149 -7.93 -14.11 -19.91
CA PRO A 149 -7.68 -13.34 -21.11
C PRO A 149 -7.22 -11.94 -20.73
N VAL A 150 -6.03 -11.54 -21.19
CA VAL A 150 -5.50 -10.18 -21.01
C VAL A 150 -6.59 -9.18 -21.38
N GLN A 151 -7.09 -8.45 -20.40
CA GLN A 151 -8.15 -7.47 -20.61
C GLN A 151 -7.60 -6.31 -21.43
N LYS A 152 -8.09 -6.15 -22.64
CA LYS A 152 -7.72 -5.04 -23.54
C LYS A 152 -8.91 -4.55 -24.31
N TYR A 153 -8.88 -3.27 -24.68
CA TYR A 153 -9.87 -2.74 -25.61
C TYR A 153 -9.87 -3.51 -26.96
N SER A 154 -11.04 -3.71 -27.51
CA SER A 154 -11.15 -4.07 -28.92
C SER A 154 -10.60 -2.94 -29.81
N GLU A 155 -10.29 -3.24 -31.08
CA GLU A 155 -9.76 -2.23 -32.01
C GLU A 155 -10.70 -1.02 -32.14
N ASP A 156 -12.01 -1.26 -32.21
CA ASP A 156 -13.04 -0.22 -32.34
C ASP A 156 -13.17 0.61 -31.05
N GLU A 157 -13.10 -0.01 -29.87
CA GLU A 157 -13.09 0.68 -28.57
C GLU A 157 -11.82 1.54 -28.43
N LEU A 158 -10.65 0.97 -28.72
CA LEU A 158 -9.38 1.69 -28.67
C LEU A 158 -9.39 2.91 -29.60
N LEU A 159 -9.86 2.75 -30.84
CA LEU A 159 -10.00 3.85 -31.78
C LEU A 159 -10.95 4.94 -31.24
N CYS A 160 -12.05 4.54 -30.60
CA CYS A 160 -13.00 5.45 -30.00
C CYS A 160 -12.34 6.27 -28.87
N ILE A 161 -11.61 5.62 -27.96
CA ILE A 161 -10.86 6.26 -26.86
C ILE A 161 -9.80 7.23 -27.38
N LEU A 162 -8.97 6.81 -28.35
CA LEU A 162 -7.92 7.67 -28.93
C LEU A 162 -8.51 8.88 -29.65
N ASN A 163 -9.64 8.71 -30.37
CA ASN A 163 -10.33 9.83 -31.01
C ASN A 163 -10.92 10.79 -29.97
N HIS A 164 -11.48 10.28 -28.87
CA HIS A 164 -11.98 11.08 -27.77
C HIS A 164 -10.86 11.92 -27.14
N ILE A 165 -9.71 11.27 -26.84
CA ILE A 165 -8.52 11.94 -26.28
C ILE A 165 -8.05 13.06 -27.24
N ASN A 166 -7.86 12.76 -28.51
CA ASN A 166 -7.41 13.74 -29.50
C ASN A 166 -8.37 14.93 -29.65
N LYS A 167 -9.67 14.68 -29.53
CA LYS A 167 -10.72 15.69 -29.69
C LYS A 167 -10.80 16.66 -28.50
N TYR A 168 -10.70 16.15 -27.29
CA TYR A 168 -11.01 16.92 -26.08
C TYR A 168 -9.75 17.31 -25.27
N PHE A 169 -8.70 16.52 -25.32
CA PHE A 169 -7.50 16.76 -24.52
C PHE A 169 -6.35 17.35 -25.36
N GLY A 170 -6.26 17.00 -26.65
CA GLY A 170 -5.26 17.50 -27.57
C GLY A 170 -4.55 16.41 -28.35
N LYS A 171 -3.63 16.80 -29.22
CA LYS A 171 -2.92 15.88 -30.08
C LYS A 171 -1.84 15.09 -29.31
N THR A 172 -1.83 13.78 -29.46
CA THR A 172 -0.81 12.89 -28.91
C THR A 172 0.59 13.27 -29.37
N ALA A 173 1.50 13.47 -28.43
CA ALA A 173 2.91 13.75 -28.67
C ALA A 173 3.78 12.50 -28.51
N LEU A 174 3.44 11.65 -27.53
CA LEU A 174 4.15 10.42 -27.18
C LEU A 174 3.16 9.41 -26.64
N ILE A 175 3.46 8.13 -26.80
CA ILE A 175 2.79 7.02 -26.09
C ILE A 175 3.86 6.27 -25.31
N ILE A 176 3.70 6.21 -24.00
CA ILE A 176 4.51 5.39 -23.11
C ILE A 176 3.88 4.00 -23.09
N PRO A 177 4.62 2.94 -23.46
CA PRO A 177 4.07 1.58 -23.49
C PRO A 177 3.74 1.08 -22.09
N PRO A 178 2.91 0.04 -21.97
CA PRO A 178 2.59 -0.59 -20.69
C PRO A 178 3.84 -1.24 -20.09
N ILE A 179 3.82 -1.42 -18.75
CA ILE A 179 4.79 -2.28 -18.07
C ILE A 179 4.43 -3.73 -18.42
N THR A 180 5.42 -4.52 -18.82
CA THR A 180 5.24 -5.87 -19.40
C THR A 180 4.67 -6.92 -18.44
N THR A 181 4.69 -6.66 -17.13
CA THR A 181 4.21 -7.58 -16.08
C THR A 181 2.78 -7.31 -15.60
N SER A 182 2.04 -6.41 -16.25
CA SER A 182 0.70 -5.99 -15.84
C SER A 182 -0.39 -6.91 -16.42
N LEU A 183 -1.41 -7.25 -15.60
CA LEU A 183 -2.63 -7.98 -16.05
C LEU A 183 -3.38 -7.25 -17.15
N MET A 184 -3.34 -5.91 -17.14
CA MET A 184 -3.87 -5.06 -18.18
C MET A 184 -2.74 -4.28 -18.84
N PRO A 185 -2.62 -4.27 -20.17
CA PRO A 185 -1.66 -3.45 -20.87
C PRO A 185 -2.12 -1.98 -20.86
N ILE A 186 -1.75 -1.24 -19.85
CA ILE A 186 -2.10 0.17 -19.66
C ILE A 186 -1.00 1.04 -20.25
N SER A 187 -1.25 1.62 -21.41
CA SER A 187 -0.38 2.65 -22.01
C SER A 187 -0.68 4.03 -21.43
N THR A 188 0.27 4.95 -21.51
CA THR A 188 0.05 6.36 -21.17
C THR A 188 0.24 7.26 -22.39
N VAL A 189 -0.82 7.92 -22.81
CA VAL A 189 -0.79 8.94 -23.86
C VAL A 189 -0.33 10.25 -23.27
N VAL A 190 0.70 10.87 -23.85
CA VAL A 190 1.25 12.16 -23.44
C VAL A 190 0.85 13.24 -24.45
N ILE A 191 0.27 14.32 -23.96
CA ILE A 191 -0.07 15.50 -24.73
C ILE A 191 0.82 16.64 -24.27
N ALA A 192 1.54 17.25 -25.23
CA ALA A 192 2.51 18.30 -24.95
C ALA A 192 1.82 19.65 -24.59
N PRO A 193 2.49 20.51 -23.81
CA PRO A 193 2.03 21.86 -23.52
C PRO A 193 1.74 22.66 -24.78
N THR A 194 0.75 23.54 -24.68
CA THR A 194 0.35 24.49 -25.73
C THR A 194 0.39 25.90 -25.18
N LYS A 195 0.21 26.91 -26.04
CA LYS A 195 0.08 28.30 -25.58
C LYS A 195 -1.12 28.53 -24.67
N LYS A 196 -2.19 27.72 -24.82
CA LYS A 196 -3.41 27.80 -24.02
C LYS A 196 -3.26 27.00 -22.74
N ASP A 197 -2.78 25.78 -22.87
CA ASP A 197 -2.64 24.81 -21.77
C ASP A 197 -1.15 24.57 -21.58
N ASN A 198 -0.48 25.40 -20.76
CA ASN A 198 0.97 25.34 -20.55
C ASN A 198 1.36 24.24 -19.53
N PHE A 199 0.92 23.02 -19.80
CA PHE A 199 1.21 21.82 -18.98
C PHE A 199 1.06 20.56 -19.82
N TYR A 200 1.77 19.49 -19.44
CA TYR A 200 1.57 18.17 -20.00
C TYR A 200 0.29 17.53 -19.47
N LYS A 201 -0.37 16.72 -20.31
CA LYS A 201 -1.46 15.84 -19.91
C LYS A 201 -1.02 14.42 -20.16
N LEU A 202 -1.04 13.61 -19.12
CA LEU A 202 -0.84 12.17 -19.16
C LEU A 202 -2.21 11.52 -19.06
N ILE A 203 -2.52 10.59 -19.95
CA ILE A 203 -3.82 9.93 -19.99
C ILE A 203 -3.60 8.44 -20.15
N THR A 204 -4.11 7.64 -19.23
CA THR A 204 -4.05 6.18 -19.38
C THR A 204 -4.94 5.71 -20.52
N VAL A 205 -4.57 4.62 -21.14
CA VAL A 205 -5.36 3.90 -22.14
C VAL A 205 -5.18 2.40 -21.89
N GLY A 206 -6.23 1.77 -21.42
CA GLY A 206 -6.21 0.35 -21.07
C GLY A 206 -6.99 0.02 -19.80
N ILE A 207 -7.06 0.90 -18.81
CA ILE A 207 -7.81 0.65 -17.57
C ILE A 207 -9.28 0.36 -17.87
N GLY A 208 -9.90 1.18 -18.69
CA GLY A 208 -11.32 1.02 -19.04
C GLY A 208 -11.60 -0.16 -19.97
N SER A 209 -10.61 -0.98 -20.33
CA SER A 209 -10.88 -2.26 -21.00
C SER A 209 -11.54 -3.27 -20.06
N TYR A 210 -11.26 -3.18 -18.77
CA TYR A 210 -11.89 -3.97 -17.72
C TYR A 210 -13.20 -3.33 -17.23
N LYS A 211 -14.17 -4.15 -16.88
CA LYS A 211 -15.42 -3.73 -16.23
C LYS A 211 -15.30 -4.01 -14.74
N ALA A 212 -14.96 -2.98 -13.99
CA ALA A 212 -14.86 -3.05 -12.55
C ALA A 212 -16.20 -3.43 -11.89
N ASN A 213 -16.13 -4.09 -10.75
CA ASN A 213 -17.28 -4.52 -9.96
C ASN A 213 -17.86 -3.32 -9.19
N VAL A 214 -18.93 -2.74 -9.72
CA VAL A 214 -19.64 -1.59 -9.12
C VAL A 214 -20.84 -2.10 -8.34
N PRO A 215 -21.15 -1.55 -7.15
CA PRO A 215 -22.36 -1.91 -6.41
C PRO A 215 -23.63 -1.82 -7.27
N GLN A 216 -24.53 -2.77 -7.08
CA GLN A 216 -25.75 -2.91 -7.91
C GLN A 216 -26.59 -1.62 -7.97
N GLU A 217 -26.62 -0.85 -6.90
CA GLU A 217 -27.33 0.42 -6.78
C GLU A 217 -26.77 1.49 -7.73
N LEU A 218 -25.48 1.37 -8.11
CA LEU A 218 -24.77 2.32 -8.96
C LEU A 218 -24.60 1.85 -10.40
N GLU A 219 -24.98 0.61 -10.75
CA GLU A 219 -24.84 0.06 -12.11
C GLU A 219 -25.48 0.93 -13.20
N ALA A 220 -26.64 1.56 -12.88
CA ALA A 220 -27.34 2.45 -13.80
C ALA A 220 -26.52 3.69 -14.19
N LEU A 221 -25.54 4.07 -13.39
CA LEU A 221 -24.63 5.19 -13.63
C LEU A 221 -23.46 4.84 -14.54
N LYS A 222 -23.26 3.54 -14.88
CA LYS A 222 -22.20 3.05 -15.76
C LYS A 222 -20.78 3.48 -15.35
N LEU A 223 -20.47 3.41 -14.04
CA LEU A 223 -19.20 3.81 -13.46
C LEU A 223 -18.12 2.72 -13.50
N ASN A 224 -18.37 1.64 -14.20
CA ASN A 224 -17.54 0.43 -14.19
C ASN A 224 -16.33 0.47 -15.13
N ARG A 225 -16.11 1.54 -15.88
CA ARG A 225 -14.95 1.74 -16.75
C ARG A 225 -14.42 3.16 -16.63
N PHE A 226 -13.11 3.31 -16.51
CA PHE A 226 -12.49 4.62 -16.41
C PHE A 226 -11.08 4.66 -17.00
N GLU A 227 -10.60 5.87 -17.24
CA GLU A 227 -9.20 6.20 -17.51
C GLU A 227 -8.76 7.34 -16.58
N LEU A 228 -7.48 7.42 -16.30
CA LEU A 228 -6.88 8.43 -15.44
C LEU A 228 -6.20 9.53 -16.26
N VAL A 229 -6.28 10.75 -15.76
CA VAL A 229 -5.65 11.94 -16.33
C VAL A 229 -4.78 12.62 -15.28
N ALA A 230 -3.50 12.85 -15.56
CA ALA A 230 -2.61 13.62 -14.70
C ALA A 230 -2.06 14.83 -15.45
N TYR A 231 -1.91 15.96 -14.75
CA TYR A 231 -1.32 17.18 -15.30
C TYR A 231 0.05 17.44 -14.70
N LEU A 232 1.06 17.67 -15.56
CA LEU A 232 2.43 17.92 -15.14
C LEU A 232 2.92 19.30 -15.58
N PRO A 233 3.86 19.91 -14.84
CA PRO A 233 4.51 21.15 -15.22
C PRO A 233 5.15 21.07 -16.62
N PRO A 234 5.23 22.19 -17.36
CA PRO A 234 5.74 22.20 -18.74
C PRO A 234 7.24 21.93 -18.85
N ASP A 235 7.98 22.00 -17.76
CA ASP A 235 9.41 21.70 -17.65
C ASP A 235 9.69 20.26 -17.23
N THR A 236 8.66 19.41 -17.09
CA THR A 236 8.83 17.98 -16.81
C THR A 236 9.46 17.29 -18.03
N ASP A 237 10.54 16.54 -17.82
CA ASP A 237 11.22 15.79 -18.87
C ASP A 237 10.52 14.45 -19.16
N VAL A 238 9.33 14.53 -19.78
CA VAL A 238 8.51 13.34 -20.13
C VAL A 238 9.09 12.52 -21.28
N PHE A 239 10.10 13.03 -21.97
CA PHE A 239 10.77 12.33 -23.09
C PHE A 239 12.01 11.55 -22.64
N ASN A 240 12.39 11.66 -21.36
CA ASN A 240 13.40 10.81 -20.77
C ASN A 240 12.97 9.35 -20.80
N VAL A 241 13.88 8.45 -21.17
CA VAL A 241 13.57 7.00 -21.25
C VAL A 241 13.14 6.42 -19.91
N ASP A 242 13.64 6.99 -18.80
CA ASP A 242 13.31 6.55 -17.45
C ASP A 242 11.97 7.11 -16.93
N PHE A 243 11.34 8.03 -17.67
CA PHE A 243 10.06 8.62 -17.26
C PHE A 243 8.94 7.58 -17.16
N LYS A 244 9.00 6.50 -17.95
CA LYS A 244 8.07 5.37 -17.84
C LYS A 244 8.04 4.75 -16.43
N ASN A 245 9.19 4.79 -15.71
CA ASN A 245 9.39 4.28 -14.37
C ASN A 245 9.13 5.35 -13.28
N SER A 246 8.58 6.52 -13.67
CA SER A 246 8.23 7.56 -12.72
C SER A 246 7.11 7.09 -11.79
N TRP A 247 7.13 7.58 -10.54
CA TRP A 247 6.10 7.27 -9.56
C TRP A 247 4.68 7.52 -10.08
N ILE A 248 4.49 8.55 -10.93
CA ILE A 248 3.19 8.90 -11.51
C ILE A 248 2.71 7.79 -12.46
N CYS A 249 3.57 7.38 -13.41
CA CYS A 249 3.23 6.32 -14.36
C CYS A 249 2.96 5.00 -13.63
N ASN A 250 3.83 4.65 -12.67
CA ASN A 250 3.70 3.42 -11.89
C ASN A 250 2.40 3.41 -11.07
N TYR A 251 2.10 4.52 -10.38
CA TYR A 251 0.91 4.56 -9.52
C TYR A 251 -0.40 4.64 -10.32
N MET A 252 -0.43 5.31 -11.48
CA MET A 252 -1.59 5.28 -12.38
C MET A 252 -1.87 3.87 -12.89
N GLN A 253 -0.84 3.09 -13.22
CA GLN A 253 -0.98 1.68 -13.61
C GLN A 253 -1.40 0.79 -12.43
N LEU A 254 -0.83 1.02 -11.23
CA LEU A 254 -1.21 0.32 -10.01
C LEU A 254 -2.70 0.51 -9.71
N LEU A 255 -3.22 1.74 -9.77
CA LEU A 255 -4.65 2.03 -9.56
C LEU A 255 -5.55 1.32 -10.57
N GLY A 256 -5.12 1.22 -11.82
CA GLY A 256 -5.86 0.47 -12.84
C GLY A 256 -5.90 -1.03 -12.51
N ASN A 257 -4.76 -1.63 -12.23
CA ASN A 257 -4.67 -3.05 -11.90
C ASN A 257 -5.34 -3.39 -10.55
N MET A 258 -5.34 -2.47 -9.57
CA MET A 258 -6.02 -2.66 -8.29
C MET A 258 -7.50 -3.01 -8.47
N THR A 259 -8.17 -2.46 -9.48
CA THR A 259 -9.60 -2.78 -9.72
C THR A 259 -9.82 -4.25 -10.07
N VAL A 260 -8.84 -4.90 -10.66
CA VAL A 260 -8.87 -6.34 -10.99
C VAL A 260 -8.50 -7.17 -9.77
N TYR A 261 -7.36 -6.86 -9.12
CA TYR A 261 -6.85 -7.64 -7.98
C TYR A 261 -7.78 -7.61 -6.76
N GLU A 262 -8.37 -6.42 -6.48
CA GLU A 262 -9.21 -6.21 -5.30
C GLU A 262 -10.70 -6.36 -5.61
N ASP A 263 -11.05 -6.78 -6.85
CA ASP A 263 -12.43 -6.86 -7.34
C ASP A 263 -13.28 -5.63 -6.95
N THR A 264 -12.72 -4.44 -7.17
CA THR A 264 -13.29 -3.17 -6.73
C THR A 264 -13.40 -2.16 -7.87
N TRP A 265 -13.95 -0.99 -7.57
CA TRP A 265 -14.11 0.09 -8.53
C TRP A 265 -13.57 1.40 -8.01
N LEU A 266 -13.20 2.28 -8.92
CA LEU A 266 -12.79 3.65 -8.63
C LEU A 266 -13.68 4.66 -9.35
N GLY A 267 -14.00 5.75 -8.67
CA GLY A 267 -14.88 6.80 -9.19
C GLY A 267 -14.59 8.17 -8.62
N LEU A 268 -15.39 9.13 -9.05
CA LEU A 268 -15.30 10.52 -8.61
C LEU A 268 -15.32 10.64 -7.09
N GLY A 269 -14.37 11.37 -6.53
CA GLY A 269 -14.25 11.63 -5.10
C GLY A 269 -13.60 10.48 -4.31
N HIS A 270 -13.26 9.34 -4.94
CA HIS A 270 -12.51 8.30 -4.25
C HIS A 270 -11.09 8.78 -3.91
N THR A 271 -10.65 8.43 -2.71
CA THR A 271 -9.26 8.61 -2.27
C THR A 271 -8.62 7.25 -2.07
N VAL A 272 -7.40 7.08 -2.57
CA VAL A 272 -6.61 5.87 -2.42
C VAL A 272 -5.27 6.22 -1.77
N SER A 273 -4.98 5.58 -0.64
CA SER A 273 -3.70 5.75 0.06
C SER A 273 -2.68 4.75 -0.47
N ASN A 274 -1.45 5.21 -0.66
CA ASN A 274 -0.31 4.33 -0.93
C ASN A 274 0.30 3.75 0.37
N GLY A 275 -0.13 4.26 1.53
CA GLY A 275 0.46 3.93 2.83
C GLY A 275 1.73 4.74 3.11
N ASP A 276 2.71 4.68 2.22
CA ASP A 276 3.98 5.40 2.29
C ASP A 276 4.07 6.51 1.23
N PRO A 277 4.97 7.49 1.38
CA PRO A 277 5.26 8.47 0.34
C PRO A 277 5.67 7.79 -0.98
N PHE A 278 5.26 8.35 -2.12
CA PHE A 278 5.56 7.78 -3.44
C PHE A 278 7.05 7.68 -3.76
N SER A 279 7.88 8.47 -3.11
CA SER A 279 9.35 8.34 -3.10
C SER A 279 9.94 9.15 -1.94
N GLU A 280 11.24 8.95 -1.64
CA GLU A 280 11.94 9.62 -0.53
C GLU A 280 11.86 11.15 -0.53
N ASN A 281 11.68 11.77 -1.71
CA ASN A 281 11.65 13.23 -1.87
C ASN A 281 10.25 13.78 -2.16
N ILE A 282 9.21 12.95 -2.08
CA ILE A 282 7.83 13.32 -2.40
C ILE A 282 6.97 13.10 -1.17
N GLY A 283 6.37 14.17 -0.65
CA GLY A 283 5.54 14.08 0.54
C GLY A 283 4.13 13.53 0.30
N PHE A 284 3.72 13.33 -0.96
CA PHE A 284 2.43 12.73 -1.28
C PHE A 284 2.47 11.23 -1.03
N ASN A 285 1.40 10.71 -0.42
CA ASN A 285 1.24 9.28 -0.12
C ASN A 285 -0.13 8.74 -0.51
N GLY A 286 -0.89 9.47 -1.29
CA GLY A 286 -2.16 9.03 -1.84
C GLY A 286 -2.70 9.99 -2.87
N VAL A 287 -3.90 9.71 -3.36
CA VAL A 287 -4.56 10.47 -4.42
C VAL A 287 -6.03 10.65 -4.16
N ILE A 288 -6.63 11.68 -4.78
CA ILE A 288 -8.06 11.80 -4.99
C ILE A 288 -8.35 11.79 -6.48
N LEU A 289 -9.45 11.17 -6.86
CA LEU A 289 -9.99 11.21 -8.22
C LEU A 289 -11.05 12.29 -8.33
N ASP A 290 -10.88 13.23 -9.27
CA ASP A 290 -11.80 14.33 -9.49
C ASP A 290 -12.21 14.42 -10.96
N ASN A 291 -13.18 15.27 -11.27
CA ASN A 291 -13.46 15.61 -12.65
C ASN A 291 -12.24 16.27 -13.30
N VAL A 292 -12.05 16.03 -14.58
CA VAL A 292 -10.91 16.62 -15.29
C VAL A 292 -11.09 18.13 -15.42
N HIS A 293 -10.15 18.88 -14.86
CA HIS A 293 -10.16 20.34 -14.91
C HIS A 293 -9.72 20.89 -16.28
N ASN A 294 -10.12 22.12 -16.57
CA ASN A 294 -9.69 22.88 -17.75
C ASN A 294 -9.98 22.19 -19.10
N VAL A 295 -11.02 21.36 -19.14
CA VAL A 295 -11.53 20.73 -20.37
C VAL A 295 -13.03 20.99 -20.51
N ASN A 296 -13.59 20.66 -21.68
CA ASN A 296 -15.04 20.66 -21.85
C ASN A 296 -15.63 19.47 -21.10
N GLU A 297 -16.80 19.62 -20.46
CA GLU A 297 -17.49 18.55 -19.71
C GLU A 297 -17.74 17.28 -20.55
N ARG A 298 -17.84 17.42 -21.87
CA ARG A 298 -17.94 16.26 -22.79
C ARG A 298 -16.65 15.41 -22.83
N ALA A 299 -15.57 15.89 -22.24
CA ALA A 299 -14.34 15.11 -22.09
C ALA A 299 -14.42 14.11 -20.94
N TYR A 300 -15.36 14.29 -20.01
CA TYR A 300 -15.46 13.44 -18.83
C TYR A 300 -15.87 12.00 -19.14
N GLU A 301 -16.56 11.80 -20.26
CA GLU A 301 -17.13 10.52 -20.63
C GLU A 301 -16.93 10.21 -22.13
N CYS A 302 -16.48 9.02 -22.43
CA CYS A 302 -16.40 8.48 -23.79
C CYS A 302 -17.39 7.32 -23.95
N GLY A 303 -18.41 7.49 -24.81
CA GLY A 303 -19.32 6.41 -25.18
C GLY A 303 -18.63 5.44 -26.13
N LEU A 304 -18.61 4.16 -25.79
CA LEU A 304 -18.06 3.09 -26.60
C LEU A 304 -19.09 2.53 -27.61
N PRO A 305 -18.63 1.85 -28.70
CA PRO A 305 -19.51 1.27 -29.70
C PRO A 305 -20.52 0.25 -29.16
N ASN A 306 -20.16 -0.45 -28.08
CA ASN A 306 -21.04 -1.44 -27.42
C ASN A 306 -22.07 -0.81 -26.46
N GLY A 307 -22.08 0.54 -26.33
CA GLY A 307 -22.96 1.29 -25.46
C GLY A 307 -22.46 1.48 -24.02
N ASP A 308 -21.29 0.98 -23.70
CA ASP A 308 -20.61 1.27 -22.42
C ASP A 308 -20.08 2.71 -22.41
N ILE A 309 -19.75 3.21 -21.23
CA ILE A 309 -19.15 4.53 -21.01
C ILE A 309 -17.83 4.35 -20.29
N VAL A 310 -16.79 5.06 -20.76
CA VAL A 310 -15.52 5.19 -20.05
C VAL A 310 -15.43 6.57 -19.47
N SER A 311 -15.35 6.68 -18.14
CA SER A 311 -15.19 7.94 -17.42
C SER A 311 -13.73 8.33 -17.38
N PHE A 312 -13.43 9.63 -17.45
CA PHE A 312 -12.06 10.17 -17.30
C PHE A 312 -11.97 10.93 -15.98
N TYR A 313 -11.10 10.44 -15.08
CA TYR A 313 -10.91 11.05 -13.77
C TYR A 313 -9.53 11.69 -13.67
N GLN A 314 -9.47 12.88 -13.11
CA GLN A 314 -8.19 13.52 -12.83
C GLN A 314 -7.57 12.93 -11.58
N PHE A 315 -6.34 12.50 -11.71
CA PHE A 315 -5.47 12.00 -10.66
C PHE A 315 -4.79 13.19 -9.96
N ILE A 316 -5.16 13.47 -8.71
CA ILE A 316 -4.61 14.57 -7.92
C ILE A 316 -3.93 14.01 -6.67
N PRO A 317 -2.59 14.09 -6.56
CA PRO A 317 -1.88 13.61 -5.39
C PRO A 317 -2.19 14.41 -4.14
N LEU A 318 -2.27 13.71 -3.01
CA LEU A 318 -2.57 14.26 -1.69
C LEU A 318 -1.50 13.87 -0.67
N TYR A 319 -1.30 14.75 0.31
CA TYR A 319 -0.67 14.39 1.57
C TYR A 319 -1.63 13.58 2.44
N GLU A 320 -1.11 12.82 3.40
CA GLU A 320 -1.93 12.02 4.30
C GLU A 320 -2.95 12.89 5.06
N GLU A 321 -2.53 14.02 5.58
CA GLU A 321 -3.41 14.92 6.33
C GLU A 321 -4.51 15.53 5.45
N GLU A 322 -4.26 15.72 4.16
CA GLU A 322 -5.27 16.18 3.19
C GLU A 322 -6.30 15.07 2.90
N MET A 323 -5.86 13.81 2.79
CA MET A 323 -6.79 12.67 2.69
C MET A 323 -7.64 12.54 3.96
N MET A 324 -7.01 12.61 5.13
CA MET A 324 -7.72 12.55 6.41
C MET A 324 -8.70 13.72 6.57
N PHE A 325 -8.29 14.93 6.14
CA PHE A 325 -9.20 16.08 6.13
C PHE A 325 -10.43 15.81 5.26
N LYS A 326 -10.23 15.25 4.04
CA LYS A 326 -11.33 14.90 3.13
C LYS A 326 -12.24 13.82 3.72
N ILE A 327 -11.70 12.81 4.37
CA ILE A 327 -12.46 11.71 4.99
C ILE A 327 -13.34 12.26 6.14
N ASN A 328 -12.78 13.17 6.94
CA ASN A 328 -13.48 13.77 8.09
C ASN A 328 -14.45 14.91 7.71
N ASN A 329 -14.41 15.39 6.48
CA ASN A 329 -15.29 16.42 5.95
C ASN A 329 -15.93 15.92 4.64
N ASP A 330 -15.49 16.45 3.51
CA ASP A 330 -15.92 16.06 2.17
C ASP A 330 -14.95 16.57 1.08
N CYS A 331 -15.18 16.17 -0.17
CA CYS A 331 -14.38 16.59 -1.31
C CYS A 331 -14.45 18.12 -1.53
N GLU A 332 -15.63 18.73 -1.39
CA GLU A 332 -15.80 20.15 -1.64
C GLU A 332 -14.98 20.98 -0.65
N SER A 333 -15.00 20.61 0.63
CA SER A 333 -14.20 21.24 1.69
C SER A 333 -12.70 21.16 1.39
N LEU A 334 -12.20 20.02 0.92
CA LEU A 334 -10.82 19.87 0.51
C LEU A 334 -10.49 20.79 -0.67
N PHE A 335 -11.30 20.81 -1.72
CA PHE A 335 -11.07 21.67 -2.89
C PHE A 335 -11.22 23.16 -2.58
N GLN A 336 -11.99 23.55 -1.56
CA GLN A 336 -12.01 24.90 -1.04
C GLN A 336 -10.65 25.33 -0.45
N LEU A 337 -9.93 24.41 0.23
CA LEU A 337 -8.56 24.69 0.69
C LEU A 337 -7.61 24.91 -0.49
N PHE A 338 -7.69 24.07 -1.53
CA PHE A 338 -6.89 24.25 -2.75
C PHE A 338 -7.19 25.61 -3.42
N LYS A 339 -8.46 25.96 -3.61
CA LYS A 339 -8.85 27.24 -4.19
C LYS A 339 -8.39 28.42 -3.33
N LYS A 340 -8.52 28.35 -2.03
CA LYS A 340 -8.04 29.38 -1.10
C LYS A 340 -6.53 29.60 -1.20
N LYS A 341 -5.75 28.53 -1.39
CA LYS A 341 -4.28 28.58 -1.45
C LYS A 341 -3.76 28.97 -2.82
N PHE A 342 -4.32 28.38 -3.88
CA PHE A 342 -3.80 28.46 -5.25
C PHE A 342 -4.68 29.34 -6.18
N GLY A 343 -5.82 29.84 -5.68
CA GLY A 343 -6.78 30.61 -6.43
C GLY A 343 -7.86 29.79 -7.13
N ASP A 344 -8.92 30.44 -7.60
CA ASP A 344 -10.06 29.81 -8.29
C ASP A 344 -9.67 29.12 -9.61
N GLY A 345 -8.49 29.44 -10.16
CA GLY A 345 -7.94 28.83 -11.36
C GLY A 345 -7.13 27.56 -11.10
N TYR A 346 -7.15 26.99 -9.89
CA TYR A 346 -6.46 25.73 -9.60
C TYR A 346 -7.04 24.60 -10.47
N ILE A 347 -6.16 23.92 -11.20
CA ILE A 347 -6.51 22.85 -12.15
C ILE A 347 -5.82 21.52 -11.87
N GLY A 348 -5.19 21.37 -10.70
CA GLY A 348 -4.59 20.11 -10.29
C GLY A 348 -3.30 19.72 -11.01
N ILE A 349 -2.49 20.71 -11.48
CA ILE A 349 -1.13 20.42 -11.96
C ILE A 349 -0.31 19.90 -10.78
N ILE A 350 0.37 18.78 -10.99
CA ILE A 350 1.15 18.10 -9.97
C ILE A 350 2.46 18.86 -9.74
N ASP A 351 2.52 19.56 -8.62
CA ASP A 351 3.74 20.21 -8.12
C ASP A 351 4.18 19.49 -6.85
N VAL A 352 5.26 18.70 -6.94
CA VAL A 352 5.80 17.95 -5.81
C VAL A 352 6.35 18.84 -4.69
N SER A 353 6.57 20.13 -4.97
CA SER A 353 7.04 21.12 -3.99
C SER A 353 5.88 21.86 -3.29
N ARG A 354 4.63 21.63 -3.70
CA ARG A 354 3.49 22.31 -3.06
C ARG A 354 3.41 21.99 -1.58
N PRO A 355 3.00 22.96 -0.75
CA PRO A 355 2.84 22.70 0.67
C PRO A 355 1.66 21.77 0.93
N ASN A 356 1.76 21.00 2.00
CA ASN A 356 0.64 20.30 2.61
C ASN A 356 -0.33 21.33 3.22
N LEU A 357 -1.57 21.37 2.72
CA LEU A 357 -2.55 22.38 3.13
C LEU A 357 -3.18 22.10 4.49
N CYS A 358 -3.01 20.88 4.99
CA CYS A 358 -3.53 20.42 6.27
C CYS A 358 -2.43 20.19 7.32
N ALA A 359 -1.16 20.46 7.00
CA ALA A 359 -0.03 20.29 7.92
C ALA A 359 -0.19 21.07 9.23
N ASP A 360 -0.80 22.28 9.18
CA ASP A 360 -1.04 23.11 10.37
C ASP A 360 -2.29 22.70 11.15
N ASN A 361 -3.17 21.87 10.57
CA ASN A 361 -4.34 21.34 11.27
C ASN A 361 -3.99 20.18 12.18
N SER A 362 -2.86 19.50 11.94
CA SER A 362 -2.24 18.60 12.89
C SER A 362 -1.21 19.35 13.74
N LYS A 363 -1.64 20.21 14.65
CA LYS A 363 -0.80 20.64 15.79
C LYS A 363 -0.35 19.42 16.63
N LYS A 364 -0.83 18.22 16.29
CA LYS A 364 -0.59 16.96 16.97
C LYS A 364 0.49 16.19 16.25
N LYS A 365 1.68 16.16 16.83
CA LYS A 365 2.72 15.24 16.41
C LYS A 365 2.48 13.91 17.12
N TRP A 366 1.96 12.94 16.40
CA TRP A 366 1.74 11.59 16.91
C TRP A 366 3.04 10.99 17.46
N ALA A 367 2.97 10.38 18.63
CA ALA A 367 4.15 9.77 19.26
C ALA A 367 4.64 8.55 18.48
N ILE A 368 3.71 7.78 17.88
CA ILE A 368 4.04 6.70 16.95
C ILE A 368 3.54 7.12 15.56
N PRO A 369 4.45 7.35 14.59
CA PRO A 369 4.09 7.61 13.21
C PRO A 369 3.29 6.44 12.62
N ARG A 370 2.36 6.72 11.71
CA ARG A 370 1.52 5.69 11.08
C ARG A 370 2.34 4.60 10.39
N SER A 371 3.46 4.97 9.76
CA SER A 371 4.40 4.03 9.12
C SER A 371 5.08 3.04 10.09
N ARG A 372 4.92 3.23 11.41
CA ARG A 372 5.41 2.33 12.45
C ARG A 372 4.30 1.58 13.18
N LEU A 373 3.05 1.77 12.75
CA LEU A 373 1.94 1.01 13.30
C LEU A 373 1.96 -0.40 12.71
N GLU A 374 1.94 -1.37 13.59
CA GLU A 374 1.89 -2.80 13.25
C GLU A 374 0.46 -3.32 13.36
N ASN A 375 0.13 -4.38 12.65
CA ASN A 375 -1.14 -5.06 12.84
C ASN A 375 -1.01 -6.00 14.05
N VAL A 376 -1.28 -5.48 15.25
CA VAL A 376 -1.14 -6.20 16.52
C VAL A 376 -2.47 -6.71 17.06
N LEU A 377 -3.58 -6.43 16.39
CA LEU A 377 -4.93 -6.78 16.81
C LEU A 377 -5.69 -7.51 15.70
N GLU A 378 -6.08 -8.74 15.91
CA GLU A 378 -7.11 -9.41 15.13
C GLU A 378 -8.48 -9.01 15.66
N TRP A 379 -9.30 -8.34 14.86
CA TRP A 379 -10.59 -7.84 15.27
C TRP A 379 -11.62 -7.96 14.17
N SER A 380 -12.75 -8.59 14.51
CA SER A 380 -13.91 -8.68 13.63
C SER A 380 -15.02 -7.75 14.11
N GLY A 381 -15.45 -6.82 13.25
CA GLY A 381 -16.54 -5.87 13.56
C GLY A 381 -16.05 -4.42 13.59
N ALA A 382 -16.89 -3.54 14.13
CA ALA A 382 -16.58 -2.11 14.23
C ALA A 382 -15.30 -1.88 15.06
N ASP A 383 -14.33 -1.18 14.50
CA ASP A 383 -12.98 -0.97 15.08
C ASP A 383 -12.70 0.49 15.47
N GLY A 384 -13.64 1.41 15.22
CA GLY A 384 -13.53 2.80 15.62
C GLY A 384 -13.56 2.96 17.14
N CYS A 385 -12.70 3.80 17.70
CA CYS A 385 -12.66 4.12 19.14
C CYS A 385 -12.20 5.56 19.36
N PHE A 386 -12.41 6.07 20.58
CA PHE A 386 -11.87 7.38 20.97
C PHE A 386 -10.65 7.20 21.86
N ALA A 387 -9.61 8.02 21.66
CA ALA A 387 -8.45 8.11 22.53
C ALA A 387 -8.02 9.55 22.75
N THR A 388 -7.49 9.83 23.94
CA THR A 388 -6.99 11.18 24.27
C THR A 388 -5.60 11.44 23.71
N ASP A 389 -5.27 12.70 23.49
CA ASP A 389 -3.96 13.13 23.03
C ASP A 389 -2.84 12.79 24.01
N LYS A 390 -3.15 12.63 25.29
CA LYS A 390 -2.17 12.15 26.27
C LYS A 390 -1.62 10.77 25.90
N ILE A 391 -2.45 9.91 25.30
CA ILE A 391 -2.01 8.62 24.76
C ILE A 391 -1.33 8.85 23.42
N MET A 392 -2.03 9.47 22.48
CA MET A 392 -1.64 9.48 21.07
C MET A 392 -0.50 10.45 20.73
N VAL A 393 -0.38 11.55 21.48
CA VAL A 393 0.62 12.61 21.27
C VAL A 393 1.73 12.59 22.34
N GLU A 394 1.35 12.42 23.62
CA GLU A 394 2.32 12.41 24.73
C GLU A 394 2.89 11.00 24.99
N ASN A 395 2.42 9.97 24.27
CA ASN A 395 2.84 8.57 24.41
C ASN A 395 2.64 7.99 25.83
N LYS A 396 1.60 8.44 26.50
CA LYS A 396 1.23 7.84 27.79
C LYS A 396 0.51 6.51 27.58
N LYS A 397 0.71 5.60 28.51
CA LYS A 397 -0.06 4.36 28.56
C LYS A 397 -1.54 4.62 28.87
N VAL A 398 -2.41 3.73 28.44
CA VAL A 398 -3.82 3.76 28.83
C VAL A 398 -3.94 3.53 30.34
N GLY A 399 -4.44 4.50 31.05
CA GLY A 399 -4.66 4.44 32.51
C GLY A 399 -6.11 4.15 32.88
N TYR A 400 -7.06 4.52 32.01
CA TYR A 400 -8.47 4.24 32.15
C TYR A 400 -9.11 3.94 30.81
N MET A 401 -9.92 2.91 30.73
CA MET A 401 -10.69 2.59 29.53
C MET A 401 -12.08 2.07 29.88
N TYR A 402 -13.05 2.38 29.02
CA TYR A 402 -14.42 1.90 29.20
C TYR A 402 -15.09 1.66 27.85
N ARG A 403 -16.10 0.77 27.88
CA ARG A 403 -16.88 0.44 26.69
C ARG A 403 -18.32 0.88 26.88
N GLU A 404 -18.74 1.85 26.11
CA GLU A 404 -20.13 2.32 26.07
C GLU A 404 -20.88 1.80 24.85
N LYS A 405 -22.16 2.15 24.73
CA LYS A 405 -22.95 1.79 23.56
C LYS A 405 -22.37 2.52 22.34
N PRO A 406 -22.09 1.80 21.23
CA PRO A 406 -21.63 2.43 19.98
C PRO A 406 -22.59 3.52 19.50
N ASP A 407 -22.02 4.63 19.00
CA ASP A 407 -22.77 5.75 18.43
C ASP A 407 -23.23 5.47 17.00
N ASN A 408 -22.49 4.62 16.26
CA ASN A 408 -22.77 4.25 14.87
C ASN A 408 -22.18 2.85 14.56
N GLU A 409 -22.37 2.41 13.32
CA GLU A 409 -21.94 1.07 12.85
C GLU A 409 -20.41 0.86 12.77
N TYR A 410 -19.62 1.92 12.81
CA TYR A 410 -18.13 1.88 12.78
C TYR A 410 -17.52 2.00 14.17
N ASP A 411 -18.29 2.36 15.19
CA ASP A 411 -17.82 2.58 16.56
C ASP A 411 -17.82 1.27 17.36
N SER A 412 -16.67 0.88 17.92
CA SER A 412 -16.54 -0.28 18.81
C SER A 412 -17.12 -0.03 20.21
N GLY A 413 -17.41 1.25 20.54
CA GLY A 413 -17.83 1.69 21.86
C GLY A 413 -16.67 1.92 22.85
N TRP A 414 -15.42 1.61 22.49
CA TRP A 414 -14.28 1.81 23.37
C TRP A 414 -13.81 3.27 23.43
N ARG A 415 -13.46 3.68 24.67
CA ARG A 415 -12.94 5.01 25.01
C ARG A 415 -11.68 4.83 25.87
N PHE A 416 -10.55 5.41 25.43
CA PHE A 416 -9.25 5.25 26.06
C PHE A 416 -8.72 6.59 26.59
N LEU A 417 -8.35 6.63 27.85
CA LEU A 417 -7.81 7.77 28.57
C LEU A 417 -6.48 7.40 29.23
N ALA A 418 -5.59 8.37 29.40
CA ALA A 418 -4.38 8.18 30.21
C ALA A 418 -4.70 8.09 31.71
N GLY A 419 -5.89 8.52 32.12
CA GLY A 419 -6.38 8.42 33.50
C GLY A 419 -5.99 9.59 34.41
N ASP A 420 -5.32 10.60 33.84
CA ASP A 420 -4.94 11.84 34.51
C ASP A 420 -5.49 13.10 33.79
N GLU A 421 -6.49 12.93 32.94
CA GLU A 421 -7.19 14.03 32.28
C GLU A 421 -8.02 14.82 33.28
N SER A 422 -7.92 16.15 33.21
CA SER A 422 -8.80 17.02 33.97
C SER A 422 -10.13 17.22 33.24
N ASP A 423 -11.17 17.66 33.95
CA ASP A 423 -12.45 18.02 33.35
C ASP A 423 -12.30 19.10 32.28
N GLU A 424 -11.40 20.08 32.52
CA GLU A 424 -11.09 21.13 31.54
C GLU A 424 -10.46 20.55 30.27
N TYR A 425 -9.56 19.59 30.41
CA TYR A 425 -8.93 18.88 29.29
C TYR A 425 -9.97 18.12 28.47
N MET A 426 -10.86 17.38 29.11
CA MET A 426 -11.91 16.57 28.46
C MET A 426 -12.99 17.42 27.80
N ASN A 427 -13.24 18.64 28.30
CA ASN A 427 -14.19 19.58 27.68
C ASN A 427 -13.70 20.20 26.37
N ASN A 428 -12.42 20.04 26.04
CA ASN A 428 -11.89 20.47 24.75
C ASN A 428 -11.86 19.30 23.77
N SER A 429 -12.77 19.30 22.80
CA SER A 429 -12.91 18.26 21.78
C SER A 429 -11.64 18.06 20.94
N GLU A 430 -10.76 19.05 20.87
CA GLU A 430 -9.47 18.93 20.17
C GLU A 430 -8.51 17.96 20.87
N ASN A 431 -8.71 17.65 22.15
CA ASN A 431 -7.84 16.76 22.93
C ASN A 431 -8.22 15.28 22.78
N VAL A 432 -9.23 14.95 22.01
CA VAL A 432 -9.72 13.59 21.78
C VAL A 432 -9.84 13.35 20.27
N GLY A 433 -9.42 12.20 19.80
CA GLY A 433 -9.53 11.80 18.38
C GLY A 433 -10.18 10.45 18.22
N ILE A 434 -10.63 10.18 16.99
CA ILE A 434 -11.16 8.88 16.56
C ILE A 434 -10.02 8.09 15.92
N TYR A 435 -9.86 6.85 16.35
CA TYR A 435 -8.81 5.94 15.90
C TYR A 435 -9.37 4.54 15.67
N LYS A 436 -8.60 3.70 14.99
CA LYS A 436 -8.85 2.25 14.99
C LYS A 436 -8.35 1.63 16.29
N LEU A 437 -9.01 0.58 16.76
CA LEU A 437 -8.57 -0.19 17.94
C LEU A 437 -7.11 -0.62 17.77
N ASN A 438 -6.75 -1.18 16.61
CA ASN A 438 -5.37 -1.58 16.33
C ASN A 438 -4.36 -0.42 16.50
N THR A 439 -4.74 0.80 16.14
CA THR A 439 -3.87 1.97 16.33
C THR A 439 -3.58 2.19 17.82
N VAL A 440 -4.60 2.16 18.68
CA VAL A 440 -4.40 2.35 20.13
C VAL A 440 -3.65 1.18 20.76
N CYS A 441 -3.84 -0.06 20.27
CA CYS A 441 -3.07 -1.22 20.71
C CYS A 441 -1.56 -1.07 20.45
N ASN A 442 -1.14 -0.37 19.41
CA ASN A 442 0.28 -0.06 19.17
C ASN A 442 0.87 0.89 20.23
N TYR A 443 0.05 1.73 20.86
CA TYR A 443 0.50 2.59 21.98
C TYR A 443 0.49 1.85 23.31
N ASP A 444 -0.42 0.88 23.46
CA ASP A 444 -0.52 0.10 24.66
C ASP A 444 -1.10 -1.30 24.37
N ILE A 445 -0.21 -2.28 24.25
CA ILE A 445 -0.58 -3.66 23.92
C ILE A 445 -1.38 -4.33 25.03
N ASP A 446 -1.22 -3.89 26.29
CA ASP A 446 -1.90 -4.48 27.45
C ASP A 446 -3.44 -4.35 27.40
N ILE A 447 -3.98 -3.50 26.51
CA ILE A 447 -5.44 -3.33 26.37
C ILE A 447 -6.10 -4.48 25.61
N ILE A 448 -5.35 -5.23 24.81
CA ILE A 448 -5.88 -6.24 23.87
C ILE A 448 -6.73 -7.27 24.61
N ASP A 449 -6.26 -7.78 25.73
CA ASP A 449 -6.95 -8.81 26.54
C ASP A 449 -8.33 -8.39 27.05
N PHE A 450 -8.65 -7.09 26.99
CA PHE A 450 -9.88 -6.52 27.53
C PHE A 450 -10.88 -6.09 26.46
N LEU A 451 -10.47 -6.04 25.18
CA LEU A 451 -11.30 -5.49 24.11
C LEU A 451 -12.58 -6.27 23.82
N GLU A 452 -12.60 -7.57 24.12
CA GLU A 452 -13.81 -8.40 23.98
C GLU A 452 -14.82 -8.22 25.13
N SER A 453 -14.47 -7.44 26.17
CA SER A 453 -15.36 -7.21 27.31
C SER A 453 -16.68 -6.56 26.85
N PRO A 454 -17.83 -6.93 27.50
CA PRO A 454 -19.14 -6.45 27.08
C PRO A 454 -19.30 -4.94 27.27
N ILE A 455 -20.25 -4.35 26.55
CA ILE A 455 -20.69 -2.96 26.76
C ILE A 455 -21.04 -2.72 28.21
N GLY A 456 -20.56 -1.61 28.78
CA GLY A 456 -20.69 -1.28 30.20
C GLY A 456 -19.50 -1.74 31.03
N SER A 457 -18.47 -2.33 30.45
CA SER A 457 -17.19 -2.62 31.11
C SER A 457 -16.35 -1.37 31.26
N ALA A 458 -15.62 -1.26 32.37
CA ALA A 458 -14.59 -0.25 32.57
C ALA A 458 -13.41 -0.83 33.36
N PHE A 459 -12.23 -0.33 33.10
CA PHE A 459 -10.98 -0.78 33.71
C PHE A 459 -10.08 0.41 34.01
N TYR A 460 -9.36 0.34 35.11
CA TYR A 460 -8.32 1.30 35.45
C TYR A 460 -6.99 0.59 35.67
N ARG A 461 -5.89 1.26 35.37
CA ARG A 461 -4.55 0.74 35.60
C ARG A 461 -4.12 1.05 37.05
N ASN A 462 -3.84 0.00 37.80
CA ASN A 462 -3.41 0.14 39.21
C ASN A 462 -1.94 0.59 39.30
N LYS A 463 -1.44 0.79 40.54
CA LYS A 463 -0.06 1.24 40.78
C LYS A 463 1.02 0.24 40.35
N ASN A 464 0.64 -1.02 40.14
CA ASN A 464 1.55 -2.06 39.65
C ASN A 464 1.57 -2.14 38.11
N GLY A 465 0.77 -1.32 37.42
CA GLY A 465 0.69 -1.31 35.97
C GLY A 465 -0.37 -2.28 35.39
N GLU A 466 -1.13 -2.97 36.22
CA GLU A 466 -2.13 -3.96 35.81
C GLU A 466 -3.52 -3.33 35.67
N PHE A 467 -4.30 -3.79 34.69
CA PHE A 467 -5.70 -3.39 34.59
C PHE A 467 -6.58 -4.11 35.60
N VAL A 468 -7.39 -3.35 36.29
CA VAL A 468 -8.39 -3.82 37.29
C VAL A 468 -9.76 -3.32 36.87
N LYS A 469 -10.75 -4.22 36.96
CA LYS A 469 -12.13 -3.87 36.61
C LYS A 469 -12.68 -2.81 37.57
N ASP A 470 -13.26 -1.74 36.99
CA ASP A 470 -13.99 -0.72 37.74
C ASP A 470 -15.46 -1.14 37.90
N TYR A 471 -15.83 -1.57 39.09
CA TYR A 471 -17.21 -1.95 39.45
C TYR A 471 -18.10 -0.75 39.75
N HIS A 472 -17.53 0.46 39.83
CA HIS A 472 -18.27 1.69 40.13
C HIS A 472 -18.64 2.48 38.87
N PHE A 473 -18.13 2.05 37.71
CA PHE A 473 -18.51 2.64 36.45
C PHE A 473 -20.03 2.53 36.27
N ARG A 474 -20.69 3.66 36.34
CA ARG A 474 -22.13 3.77 36.09
C ARG A 474 -22.34 4.47 34.78
N LYS A 475 -23.07 3.83 33.91
CA LYS A 475 -23.54 4.41 32.65
C LYS A 475 -24.48 5.58 33.00
N ASN A 476 -24.14 6.80 32.60
CA ASN A 476 -25.10 7.89 32.49
C ASN A 476 -25.99 7.73 31.27
#